data_44424ff056866aa4e7b5fc086455847d
#
_entry.id   44424ff056866aa4e7b5fc086455847d
#
_cell.length_a   1.000
_cell.length_b   1.000
_cell.length_c   1.000
_cell.angle_alpha   90.00
_cell.angle_beta   90.00
_cell.angle_gamma   90.00
#
_symmetry.space_group_name_H-M   'P 1'
#
loop_
_entity.id
_entity.type
_entity.pdbx_description
1 polymer ?
#
loop_
_entity_poly.entity_id
_entity_poly.type
_entity_poly.pdbx_seq_one_letter_code
_entity_poly.pdbx_strand_id
1 'polypeptide(L)'
;MKAAILGLGKIGHNTAATLVDRGLEVTGFTRDAEKARAINEYGITVSGALNGNFKVKAFTDIAQAIDGAKFLVVTTTSKGHRPMAELLKGKLQEGQRIVIITGNWGAYEFYSVLRDEVREKHIIIGETSGNLAASPTLTYPATTFMKTSKKSMSFA
;
A
#
# COMPACT_ATOMS: atom_id res chain seq x y z
N MET A 1 -9.09 7.32 -10.44
CA MET A 1 -7.63 7.22 -10.20
C MET A 1 -7.37 5.94 -9.46
N LYS A 2 -6.31 5.18 -9.80
CA LYS A 2 -6.02 3.87 -9.23
C LYS A 2 -4.77 3.92 -8.35
N ALA A 3 -4.82 3.25 -7.19
CA ALA A 3 -3.71 3.05 -6.27
C ALA A 3 -3.53 1.57 -5.95
N ALA A 4 -2.29 1.14 -5.77
CA ALA A 4 -1.93 -0.20 -5.33
C ALA A 4 -1.32 -0.16 -3.93
N ILE A 5 -1.85 -0.94 -3.00
CA ILE A 5 -1.33 -1.06 -1.63
C ILE A 5 -0.37 -2.25 -1.57
N LEU A 6 0.90 -1.97 -1.29
CA LEU A 6 1.95 -2.98 -1.23
C LEU A 6 2.20 -3.38 0.23
N GLY A 7 1.53 -4.46 0.63
CA GLY A 7 1.55 -5.00 1.99
C GLY A 7 0.21 -4.85 2.72
N LEU A 8 -0.64 -5.86 2.63
CA LEU A 8 -1.96 -5.87 3.30
C LEU A 8 -1.86 -6.34 4.76
N GLY A 9 -1.10 -5.58 5.56
CA GLY A 9 -1.09 -5.66 7.02
C GLY A 9 -2.08 -4.68 7.66
N LYS A 10 -1.94 -4.40 8.96
CA LYS A 10 -2.82 -3.45 9.70
C LYS A 10 -2.91 -2.08 9.01
N ILE A 11 -1.77 -1.50 8.67
CA ILE A 11 -1.70 -0.19 8.02
C ILE A 11 -2.24 -0.29 6.60
N GLY A 12 -1.89 -1.36 5.87
CA GLY A 12 -2.36 -1.57 4.50
C GLY A 12 -3.88 -1.68 4.39
N HIS A 13 -4.53 -2.40 5.30
CA HIS A 13 -6.00 -2.50 5.33
C HIS A 13 -6.64 -1.13 5.54
N ASN A 14 -6.17 -0.38 6.54
CA ASN A 14 -6.72 0.96 6.83
C ASN A 14 -6.45 1.95 5.70
N THR A 15 -5.26 1.89 5.10
CA THR A 15 -4.91 2.74 3.96
C THR A 15 -5.78 2.41 2.75
N ALA A 16 -5.94 1.12 2.43
CA ALA A 16 -6.80 0.67 1.33
C ALA A 16 -8.25 1.16 1.52
N ALA A 17 -8.84 0.91 2.70
CA ALA A 17 -10.19 1.34 3.02
C ALA A 17 -10.36 2.87 2.93
N THR A 18 -9.40 3.64 3.47
CA THR A 18 -9.43 5.11 3.39
C THR A 18 -9.40 5.62 1.96
N LEU A 19 -8.60 5.00 1.08
CA LEU A 19 -8.52 5.42 -0.32
C LEU A 19 -9.79 5.03 -1.09
N VAL A 20 -10.38 3.86 -0.83
CA VAL A 20 -11.68 3.47 -1.41
C VAL A 20 -12.79 4.44 -0.95
N ASP A 21 -12.83 4.78 0.34
CA ASP A 21 -13.79 5.76 0.90
C ASP A 21 -13.69 7.13 0.22
N ARG A 22 -12.50 7.50 -0.23
CA ARG A 22 -12.23 8.73 -0.99
C ARG A 22 -12.46 8.59 -2.50
N GLY A 23 -13.03 7.49 -2.96
CA GLY A 23 -13.40 7.29 -4.35
C GLY A 23 -12.27 6.82 -5.28
N LEU A 24 -11.16 6.30 -4.75
CA LEU A 24 -10.12 5.70 -5.58
C LEU A 24 -10.45 4.23 -5.86
N GLU A 25 -10.06 3.77 -7.03
CA GLU A 25 -9.93 2.34 -7.30
C GLU A 25 -8.68 1.83 -6.59
N VAL A 26 -8.81 0.76 -5.80
CA VAL A 26 -7.70 0.24 -5.01
C VAL A 26 -7.47 -1.23 -5.28
N THR A 27 -6.23 -1.56 -5.60
CA THR A 27 -5.71 -2.93 -5.61
C THR A 27 -4.76 -3.14 -4.43
N GLY A 28 -4.46 -4.39 -4.10
CA GLY A 28 -3.52 -4.69 -3.03
C GLY A 28 -2.64 -5.89 -3.35
N PHE A 29 -1.42 -5.87 -2.85
CA PHE A 29 -0.49 -6.98 -2.90
C PHE A 29 -0.27 -7.60 -1.53
N THR A 30 -0.36 -8.92 -1.46
CA THR A 30 0.02 -9.72 -0.29
C THR A 30 0.65 -11.03 -0.73
N ARG A 31 1.63 -11.53 0.03
CA ARG A 31 2.22 -12.86 -0.21
C ARG A 31 1.34 -14.01 0.31
N ASP A 32 0.31 -13.67 1.07
CA ASP A 32 -0.61 -14.60 1.71
C ASP A 32 -1.82 -14.84 0.80
N ALA A 33 -1.89 -16.04 0.21
CA ALA A 33 -2.94 -16.40 -0.76
C ALA A 33 -4.33 -16.50 -0.11
N GLU A 34 -4.41 -16.98 1.14
CA GLU A 34 -5.70 -17.05 1.85
C GLU A 34 -6.23 -15.64 2.13
N LYS A 35 -5.35 -14.74 2.56
CA LYS A 35 -5.71 -13.33 2.75
C LYS A 35 -6.18 -12.69 1.45
N ALA A 36 -5.47 -12.90 0.34
CA ALA A 36 -5.88 -12.39 -0.95
C ALA A 36 -7.27 -12.90 -1.35
N ARG A 37 -7.52 -14.19 -1.19
CA ARG A 37 -8.82 -14.82 -1.47
C ARG A 37 -9.93 -14.21 -0.61
N ALA A 38 -9.71 -14.12 0.71
CA ALA A 38 -10.71 -13.58 1.63
C ALA A 38 -11.03 -12.10 1.34
N ILE A 39 -10.03 -11.28 1.03
CA ILE A 39 -10.25 -9.87 0.65
C ILE A 39 -11.05 -9.80 -0.65
N ASN A 40 -10.76 -10.64 -1.63
CA ASN A 40 -11.50 -10.68 -2.89
C ASN A 40 -12.96 -11.10 -2.72
N GLU A 41 -13.22 -12.02 -1.80
CA GLU A 41 -14.56 -12.55 -1.52
C GLU A 41 -15.37 -11.59 -0.64
N TYR A 42 -14.80 -11.16 0.47
CA TYR A 42 -15.53 -10.41 1.52
C TYR A 42 -15.24 -8.91 1.54
N GLY A 43 -14.17 -8.44 0.90
CA GLY A 43 -13.68 -7.07 1.05
C GLY A 43 -12.89 -6.87 2.34
N ILE A 44 -12.54 -5.61 2.64
CA ILE A 44 -11.89 -5.22 3.89
C ILE A 44 -12.94 -4.58 4.81
N THR A 45 -13.17 -5.17 5.97
CA THR A 45 -14.05 -4.61 7.00
C THR A 45 -13.24 -3.74 7.95
N VAL A 46 -13.66 -2.50 8.13
CA VAL A 46 -13.06 -1.54 9.06
C VAL A 46 -14.10 -1.06 10.04
N SER A 47 -13.69 -0.92 11.30
CA SER A 47 -14.50 -0.31 12.36
C SER A 47 -13.71 0.77 13.10
N GLY A 48 -14.40 1.67 13.81
CA GLY A 48 -13.80 2.75 14.58
C GLY A 48 -13.92 4.11 13.90
N ALA A 49 -12.80 4.79 13.64
CA ALA A 49 -12.82 6.12 13.01
C ALA A 49 -13.31 6.11 11.54
N LEU A 50 -13.25 4.97 10.90
CA LEU A 50 -13.89 4.65 9.63
C LEU A 50 -14.69 3.36 9.84
N ASN A 51 -15.92 3.31 9.34
CA ASN A 51 -16.78 2.13 9.47
C ASN A 51 -17.32 1.71 8.10
N GLY A 52 -17.18 0.43 7.79
CA GLY A 52 -17.74 -0.12 6.56
C GLY A 52 -17.00 -1.34 6.04
N ASN A 53 -17.49 -1.82 4.88
CA ASN A 53 -16.83 -2.85 4.10
C ASN A 53 -16.39 -2.25 2.76
N PHE A 54 -15.11 -2.36 2.47
CA PHE A 54 -14.46 -1.70 1.34
C PHE A 54 -13.98 -2.74 0.33
N LYS A 55 -14.41 -2.60 -0.92
CA LYS A 55 -14.03 -3.51 -1.99
C LYS A 55 -12.63 -3.19 -2.49
N VAL A 56 -11.74 -4.14 -2.33
CA VAL A 56 -10.34 -4.08 -2.78
C VAL A 56 -10.05 -5.37 -3.54
N LYS A 57 -9.37 -5.27 -4.68
CA LYS A 57 -8.92 -6.46 -5.41
C LYS A 57 -7.50 -6.80 -4.98
N ALA A 58 -7.32 -7.93 -4.31
CA ALA A 58 -6.04 -8.38 -3.78
C ALA A 58 -5.38 -9.42 -4.70
N PHE A 59 -4.06 -9.32 -4.85
CA PHE A 59 -3.23 -10.19 -5.67
C PHE A 59 -2.04 -10.74 -4.89
N THR A 60 -1.59 -11.92 -5.28
CA THR A 60 -0.30 -12.49 -4.83
C THR A 60 0.82 -12.27 -5.85
N ASP A 61 0.48 -11.82 -7.05
CA ASP A 61 1.43 -11.34 -8.05
C ASP A 61 1.49 -9.80 -8.00
N ILE A 62 2.70 -9.29 -7.79
CA ILE A 62 2.92 -7.85 -7.66
C ILE A 62 2.70 -7.11 -8.99
N ALA A 63 3.02 -7.73 -10.13
CA ALA A 63 2.81 -7.10 -11.43
C ALA A 63 1.32 -6.85 -11.68
N GLN A 64 0.46 -7.81 -11.35
CA GLN A 64 -0.99 -7.65 -11.43
C GLN A 64 -1.51 -6.60 -10.44
N ALA A 65 -0.94 -6.54 -9.25
CA ALA A 65 -1.37 -5.57 -8.24
C ALA A 65 -1.09 -4.12 -8.67
N ILE A 66 0.05 -3.86 -9.31
CA ILE A 66 0.47 -2.51 -9.70
C ILE A 66 0.01 -2.08 -11.09
N ASP A 67 -0.56 -2.99 -11.87
CA ASP A 67 -0.95 -2.71 -13.25
C ASP A 67 -1.95 -1.55 -13.34
N GLY A 68 -1.60 -0.53 -14.13
CA GLY A 68 -2.39 0.71 -14.29
C GLY A 68 -2.53 1.57 -13.03
N ALA A 69 -1.87 1.24 -11.92
CA ALA A 69 -1.90 2.05 -10.71
C ALA A 69 -0.96 3.26 -10.85
N LYS A 70 -1.48 4.46 -10.60
CA LYS A 70 -0.66 5.69 -10.58
C LYS A 70 0.15 5.81 -9.30
N PHE A 71 -0.40 5.37 -8.18
CA PHE A 71 0.24 5.39 -6.86
C PHE A 71 0.49 3.98 -6.35
N LEU A 72 1.73 3.71 -5.95
CA LEU A 72 2.15 2.48 -5.28
C LEU A 72 2.41 2.82 -3.81
N VAL A 73 1.50 2.45 -2.93
CA VAL A 73 1.56 2.82 -1.51
C VAL A 73 2.16 1.66 -0.72
N VAL A 74 3.38 1.81 -0.27
CA VAL A 74 4.12 0.80 0.50
C VAL A 74 3.75 0.92 1.97
N THR A 75 3.25 -0.16 2.54
CA THR A 75 2.79 -0.23 3.95
C THR A 75 3.45 -1.37 4.72
N THR A 76 4.59 -1.82 4.24
CA THR A 76 5.42 -2.82 4.93
C THR A 76 6.21 -2.17 6.07
N THR A 77 6.72 -2.99 6.97
CA THR A 77 7.71 -2.53 7.95
C THR A 77 9.04 -2.21 7.26
N SER A 78 9.94 -1.46 7.93
CA SER A 78 11.25 -1.08 7.37
C SER A 78 12.07 -2.27 6.88
N LYS A 79 12.00 -3.43 7.57
CA LYS A 79 12.64 -4.68 7.11
C LYS A 79 12.10 -5.19 5.78
N GLY A 80 10.90 -4.76 5.39
CA GLY A 80 10.26 -5.13 4.13
C GLY A 80 10.54 -4.18 2.97
N HIS A 81 11.19 -3.03 3.19
CA HIS A 81 11.39 -2.02 2.14
C HIS A 81 12.25 -2.56 1.00
N ARG A 82 13.49 -3.00 1.29
CA ARG A 82 14.37 -3.56 0.25
C ARG A 82 13.77 -4.77 -0.46
N PRO A 83 13.23 -5.80 0.24
CA PRO A 83 12.55 -6.91 -0.42
C PRO A 83 11.38 -6.48 -1.31
N MET A 84 10.62 -5.44 -0.93
CA MET A 84 9.54 -4.93 -1.76
C MET A 84 10.05 -4.22 -3.00
N ALA A 85 11.13 -3.43 -2.88
CA ALA A 85 11.77 -2.78 -4.02
C ALA A 85 12.31 -3.82 -5.02
N GLU A 86 12.94 -4.89 -4.53
CA GLU A 86 13.40 -6.00 -5.39
C GLU A 86 12.25 -6.69 -6.14
N LEU A 87 11.09 -6.88 -5.49
CA LEU A 87 9.91 -7.43 -6.15
C LEU A 87 9.36 -6.52 -7.27
N LEU A 88 9.52 -5.20 -7.15
CA LEU A 88 9.07 -4.22 -8.14
C LEU A 88 10.02 -4.11 -9.34
N LYS A 89 11.29 -4.50 -9.16
CA LYS A 89 12.32 -4.36 -10.20
C LYS A 89 11.87 -5.03 -11.50
N GLY A 90 11.97 -4.28 -12.59
CA GLY A 90 11.55 -4.71 -13.93
C GLY A 90 10.03 -4.69 -14.17
N LYS A 91 9.21 -4.25 -13.20
CA LYS A 91 7.73 -4.28 -13.31
C LYS A 91 7.08 -2.89 -13.23
N LEU A 92 7.84 -1.87 -12.86
CA LEU A 92 7.32 -0.51 -12.79
C LEU A 92 6.87 0.01 -14.16
N GLN A 93 5.84 0.84 -14.14
CA GLN A 93 5.29 1.50 -15.33
C GLN A 93 5.64 2.99 -15.31
N GLU A 94 5.65 3.59 -16.50
CA GLU A 94 5.99 5.01 -16.70
C GLU A 94 5.21 5.94 -15.78
N GLY A 95 5.93 6.84 -15.11
CA GLY A 95 5.37 7.90 -14.28
C GLY A 95 4.63 7.44 -13.02
N GLN A 96 4.80 6.18 -12.59
CA GLN A 96 4.26 5.73 -11.30
C GLN A 96 4.90 6.50 -10.14
N ARG A 97 4.18 6.60 -9.03
CA ARG A 97 4.62 7.30 -7.82
C ARG A 97 4.62 6.34 -6.65
N ILE A 98 5.76 6.13 -6.05
CA ILE A 98 5.94 5.26 -4.88
C ILE A 98 5.85 6.11 -3.63
N VAL A 99 4.89 5.80 -2.75
CA VAL A 99 4.65 6.48 -1.48
C VAL A 99 4.88 5.49 -0.35
N ILE A 100 5.88 5.70 0.49
CA ILE A 100 6.23 4.81 1.58
C ILE A 100 5.63 5.36 2.87
N ILE A 101 4.70 4.60 3.45
CA ILE A 101 4.04 4.97 4.71
C ILE A 101 4.95 4.59 5.87
N THR A 102 5.28 5.59 6.70
CA THR A 102 6.30 5.52 7.76
C THR A 102 7.66 5.19 7.16
N GLY A 103 8.25 6.17 6.51
CA GLY A 103 9.41 6.02 5.64
C GLY A 103 10.64 5.40 6.27
N ASN A 104 11.18 5.99 7.36
CA ASN A 104 12.39 5.49 8.02
C ASN A 104 13.53 5.16 7.04
N TRP A 105 13.86 6.09 6.14
CA TRP A 105 14.83 5.91 5.05
C TRP A 105 14.38 4.91 3.97
N GLY A 106 13.09 4.58 3.91
CA GLY A 106 12.55 3.68 2.92
C GLY A 106 12.71 4.20 1.49
N ALA A 107 12.58 5.51 1.29
CA ALA A 107 12.79 6.13 -0.03
C ALA A 107 14.21 5.91 -0.54
N TYR A 108 15.22 5.99 0.33
CA TYR A 108 16.60 5.68 0.00
C TYR A 108 16.80 4.21 -0.37
N GLU A 109 16.20 3.27 0.39
CA GLU A 109 16.26 1.84 0.09
C GLU A 109 15.64 1.52 -1.28
N PHE A 110 14.46 2.09 -1.56
CA PHE A 110 13.79 1.94 -2.85
C PHE A 110 14.62 2.52 -3.99
N TYR A 111 15.13 3.75 -3.82
CA TYR A 111 15.98 4.38 -4.83
C TYR A 111 17.26 3.58 -5.09
N SER A 112 17.89 3.02 -4.04
CA SER A 112 19.12 2.23 -4.19
C SER A 112 18.95 0.99 -5.07
N VAL A 113 17.74 0.38 -5.03
CA VAL A 113 17.41 -0.82 -5.82
C VAL A 113 16.89 -0.46 -7.21
N LEU A 114 16.12 0.62 -7.34
CA LEU A 114 15.33 0.95 -8.53
C LEU A 114 15.90 2.13 -9.34
N ARG A 115 17.15 2.56 -9.05
CA ARG A 115 17.77 3.79 -9.59
C ARG A 115 17.57 3.97 -11.10
N ASP A 116 17.84 2.93 -11.87
CA ASP A 116 17.79 3.01 -13.32
C ASP A 116 16.36 3.18 -13.82
N GLU A 117 15.43 2.37 -13.29
CA GLU A 117 13.99 2.49 -13.62
C GLU A 117 13.40 3.83 -13.16
N VAL A 118 13.86 4.38 -12.03
CA VAL A 118 13.42 5.69 -11.54
C VAL A 118 13.72 6.78 -12.57
N ARG A 119 14.90 6.72 -13.19
CA ARG A 119 15.31 7.68 -14.23
C ARG A 119 14.62 7.42 -15.56
N GLU A 120 14.64 6.17 -16.02
CA GLU A 120 14.13 5.77 -17.32
C GLU A 120 12.61 5.93 -17.42
N LYS A 121 11.88 5.63 -16.33
CA LYS A 121 10.41 5.62 -16.30
C LYS A 121 9.81 6.82 -15.53
N HIS A 122 10.60 7.84 -15.24
CA HIS A 122 10.16 9.05 -14.52
C HIS A 122 9.38 8.74 -13.22
N ILE A 123 9.87 7.75 -12.44
CA ILE A 123 9.27 7.36 -11.18
C ILE A 123 9.59 8.41 -10.11
N ILE A 124 8.59 8.75 -9.32
CA ILE A 124 8.78 9.60 -8.12
C ILE A 124 8.67 8.71 -6.89
N ILE A 125 9.66 8.80 -6.00
CA ILE A 125 9.67 8.10 -4.72
C ILE A 125 9.64 9.14 -3.61
N GLY A 126 8.76 8.95 -2.63
CA GLY A 126 8.73 9.77 -1.44
C GLY A 126 8.21 8.98 -0.24
N GLU A 127 8.42 9.53 0.95
CA GLU A 127 8.02 8.88 2.19
C GLU A 127 7.27 9.83 3.13
N THR A 128 6.43 9.25 3.99
CA THR A 128 5.69 10.01 4.98
C THR A 128 6.39 9.98 6.34
N SER A 129 6.22 11.05 7.12
CA SER A 129 6.75 11.16 8.49
C SER A 129 6.08 10.21 9.49
N GLY A 130 5.03 9.49 9.10
CA GLY A 130 4.32 8.57 9.99
C GLY A 130 3.15 7.88 9.32
N ASN A 131 2.40 7.09 10.09
CA ASN A 131 1.23 6.37 9.61
C ASN A 131 0.04 7.29 9.36
N LEU A 132 -0.77 6.96 8.35
CA LEU A 132 -2.03 7.63 8.04
C LEU A 132 -3.07 7.43 9.14
N ALA A 133 -3.09 6.24 9.75
CA ALA A 133 -4.03 5.86 10.80
C ALA A 133 -3.35 5.05 11.90
N ALA A 134 -3.88 5.13 13.11
CA ALA A 134 -3.53 4.22 14.19
C ALA A 134 -4.45 3.00 14.14
N SER A 135 -3.84 1.82 14.05
CA SER A 135 -4.54 0.54 13.98
C SER A 135 -3.93 -0.44 14.98
N PRO A 136 -4.50 -0.58 16.18
CA PRO A 136 -3.97 -1.49 17.20
C PRO A 136 -4.16 -2.96 16.81
N THR A 137 -5.23 -3.28 16.09
CA THR A 137 -5.59 -4.67 15.78
C THR A 137 -5.82 -4.92 14.31
N LEU A 138 -5.54 -6.14 13.90
CA LEU A 138 -5.96 -6.75 12.65
C LEU A 138 -6.50 -8.12 13.01
N THR A 139 -7.77 -8.36 12.72
CA THR A 139 -8.34 -9.72 12.78
C THR A 139 -8.21 -10.34 11.40
N TYR A 140 -7.40 -11.38 11.35
CA TYR A 140 -7.18 -12.13 10.12
C TYR A 140 -8.51 -12.70 9.58
N PRO A 141 -8.75 -12.71 8.28
CA PRO A 141 -7.81 -12.27 7.24
C PRO A 141 -8.00 -10.80 6.80
N ALA A 142 -9.14 -10.16 7.03
CA ALA A 142 -9.51 -8.94 6.36
C ALA A 142 -10.29 -7.91 7.21
N THR A 143 -10.24 -8.03 8.54
CA THR A 143 -10.93 -7.12 9.46
C THR A 143 -9.93 -6.32 10.28
N THR A 144 -10.10 -5.00 10.37
CA THR A 144 -9.22 -4.11 11.12
C THR A 144 -10.01 -3.07 11.90
N PHE A 145 -9.39 -2.55 12.96
CA PHE A 145 -9.91 -1.44 13.74
C PHE A 145 -9.06 -0.19 13.53
N MET A 146 -9.69 0.90 13.14
CA MET A 146 -9.05 2.20 12.98
C MET A 146 -9.34 3.08 14.19
N LYS A 147 -8.36 3.26 15.09
CA LYS A 147 -8.53 4.09 16.27
C LYS A 147 -8.67 5.57 15.90
N THR A 148 -7.80 6.06 15.02
CA THR A 148 -7.79 7.44 14.56
C THR A 148 -7.28 7.50 13.12
N SER A 149 -7.69 8.54 12.39
CA SER A 149 -7.15 8.89 11.08
C SER A 149 -6.60 10.30 11.12
N LYS A 150 -5.44 10.52 10.52
CA LYS A 150 -4.84 11.86 10.38
C LYS A 150 -5.51 12.61 9.23
N LYS A 151 -5.69 13.93 9.43
CA LYS A 151 -6.19 14.83 8.37
C LYS A 151 -5.09 15.20 7.37
N SER A 152 -3.83 15.22 7.82
CA SER A 152 -2.67 15.57 6.99
C SER A 152 -1.41 14.87 7.51
N MET A 153 -0.43 14.71 6.65
CA MET A 153 0.89 14.20 6.94
C MET A 153 1.93 14.96 6.14
N SER A 154 3.15 15.08 6.67
CA SER A 154 4.30 15.54 5.90
C SER A 154 4.77 14.44 4.96
N PHE A 155 5.21 14.85 3.78
CA PHE A 155 5.71 14.01 2.71
C PHE A 155 7.02 14.60 2.20
N ALA A 156 8.05 13.78 2.07
CA ALA A 156 9.37 14.15 1.56
C ALA A 156 9.83 13.19 0.45
#